data_ad06f728b5f289f3c79e8e8329a6e92f
#
_entry.id   ad06f728b5f289f3c79e8e8329a6e92f
#
_cell.length_a   1.000
_cell.length_b   1.000
_cell.length_c   1.000
_cell.angle_alpha   90.00
_cell.angle_beta   90.00
_cell.angle_gamma   90.00
#
_symmetry.space_group_name_H-M   'P 1'
#
loop_
_entity.id
_entity.type
_entity.pdbx_description
1 polymer ?
#
loop_
_entity_poly.entity_id
_entity_poly.type
_entity_poly.pdbx_seq_one_letter_code
_entity_poly.pdbx_strand_id
1 'polypeptide(L)'
;MDDAPLPAKKPDARFLAPDPEVCETMKDVRAGVDEIDRMLVALIARRQGYMDAAARIKPNRNVVRDEARIQQVLDNVKAEAEKHDLSWTIAEPVWREMMERCIAYEFEVWDRTRT
;
A
#
# COMPACT_ATOMS: atom_id res chain seq x y z
N MET A 1 39.06 -11.82 -12.55
CA MET A 1 38.11 -11.56 -11.51
C MET A 1 37.88 -10.06 -11.31
N ASP A 2 36.67 -9.65 -11.33
CA ASP A 2 36.34 -8.25 -11.30
C ASP A 2 35.97 -7.80 -9.88
N ASP A 3 36.84 -7.00 -9.26
CA ASP A 3 36.65 -6.46 -7.92
C ASP A 3 36.08 -5.04 -7.96
N ALA A 4 35.61 -4.59 -9.12
CA ALA A 4 35.05 -3.27 -9.23
C ALA A 4 33.78 -3.18 -8.35
N PRO A 5 33.58 -2.09 -7.56
CA PRO A 5 32.37 -1.92 -6.80
C PRO A 5 31.17 -1.82 -7.73
N LEU A 6 30.03 -2.32 -7.25
CA LEU A 6 28.78 -2.15 -7.99
C LEU A 6 28.50 -0.66 -8.19
N PRO A 7 27.95 -0.28 -9.35
CA PRO A 7 27.60 1.12 -9.56
C PRO A 7 26.64 1.59 -8.48
N ALA A 8 26.85 2.82 -8.03
CA ALA A 8 25.95 3.43 -7.05
C ALA A 8 24.54 3.44 -7.62
N LYS A 9 23.57 3.10 -6.76
CA LYS A 9 22.16 3.17 -7.12
C LYS A 9 21.81 4.61 -7.47
N LYS A 10 21.18 4.83 -8.63
CA LYS A 10 20.79 6.18 -9.04
C LYS A 10 19.72 6.72 -8.08
N PRO A 11 19.79 8.01 -7.72
CA PRO A 11 18.73 8.63 -6.94
C PRO A 11 17.40 8.48 -7.66
N ASP A 12 16.36 8.22 -6.90
CA ASP A 12 15.00 8.13 -7.43
C ASP A 12 14.44 9.54 -7.58
N ALA A 13 14.27 9.99 -8.83
CA ALA A 13 13.82 11.33 -9.14
C ALA A 13 12.39 11.64 -8.68
N ARG A 14 11.61 10.62 -8.28
CA ARG A 14 10.28 10.82 -7.73
C ARG A 14 10.31 11.43 -6.33
N PHE A 15 11.43 11.34 -5.65
CA PHE A 15 11.56 11.75 -4.26
C PHE A 15 12.49 12.95 -4.13
N LEU A 16 12.11 13.92 -3.29
CA LEU A 16 12.90 15.12 -3.02
C LEU A 16 13.83 14.93 -1.82
N ALA A 17 13.42 14.09 -0.85
CA ALA A 17 14.26 13.77 0.31
C ALA A 17 15.43 12.88 -0.11
N PRO A 18 16.53 12.87 0.67
CA PRO A 18 17.67 11.99 0.39
C PRO A 18 17.22 10.51 0.37
N ASP A 19 17.80 9.74 -0.56
CA ASP A 19 17.57 8.30 -0.61
C ASP A 19 18.02 7.63 0.70
N PRO A 20 17.41 6.49 1.08
CA PRO A 20 17.79 5.81 2.34
C PRO A 20 19.28 5.56 2.48
N GLU A 21 19.94 5.19 1.39
CA GLU A 21 21.35 4.80 1.39
C GLU A 21 22.30 5.96 1.66
N VAL A 22 21.86 7.20 1.44
CA VAL A 22 22.69 8.40 1.61
C VAL A 22 22.27 9.25 2.80
N CYS A 23 21.28 8.82 3.57
CA CYS A 23 20.89 9.53 4.79
C CYS A 23 22.04 9.52 5.80
N GLU A 24 22.34 10.67 6.37
CA GLU A 24 23.40 10.83 7.37
C GLU A 24 22.88 11.17 8.76
N THR A 25 21.64 11.68 8.84
CA THR A 25 21.05 12.12 10.09
C THR A 25 19.61 11.59 10.21
N MET A 26 19.09 11.58 11.44
CA MET A 26 17.67 11.23 11.66
C MET A 26 16.75 12.27 11.03
N LYS A 27 17.19 13.51 10.87
CA LYS A 27 16.43 14.53 10.14
C LYS A 27 16.22 14.09 8.69
N ASP A 28 17.26 13.56 8.05
CA ASP A 28 17.16 13.03 6.68
C ASP A 28 16.16 11.88 6.60
N VAL A 29 16.27 10.93 7.54
CA VAL A 29 15.38 9.77 7.62
C VAL A 29 13.92 10.20 7.76
N ARG A 30 13.64 11.11 8.69
CA ARG A 30 12.27 11.58 8.93
C ARG A 30 11.70 12.35 7.74
N ALA A 31 12.53 13.15 7.06
CA ALA A 31 12.11 13.84 5.84
C ALA A 31 11.67 12.84 4.77
N GLY A 32 12.43 11.76 4.61
CA GLY A 32 12.10 10.68 3.68
C GLY A 32 10.81 9.96 4.06
N VAL A 33 10.66 9.60 5.32
CA VAL A 33 9.45 8.93 5.82
C VAL A 33 8.22 9.81 5.61
N ASP A 34 8.31 11.09 5.96
CA ASP A 34 7.18 12.02 5.83
C ASP A 34 6.77 12.18 4.36
N GLU A 35 7.74 12.25 3.46
CA GLU A 35 7.48 12.31 2.02
C GLU A 35 6.74 11.06 1.53
N ILE A 36 7.22 9.89 1.91
CA ILE A 36 6.58 8.62 1.55
C ILE A 36 5.15 8.56 2.12
N ASP A 37 4.96 8.96 3.36
CA ASP A 37 3.63 8.92 3.99
C ASP A 37 2.62 9.79 3.24
N ARG A 38 3.03 10.98 2.78
CA ARG A 38 2.15 11.82 1.95
C ARG A 38 1.74 11.11 0.67
N MET A 39 2.67 10.41 0.04
CA MET A 39 2.39 9.65 -1.19
C MET A 39 1.48 8.45 -0.91
N LEU A 40 1.74 7.74 0.21
CA LEU A 40 0.91 6.60 0.62
C LEU A 40 -0.52 7.03 0.91
N VAL A 41 -0.72 8.14 1.61
CA VAL A 41 -2.07 8.67 1.89
C VAL A 41 -2.82 8.92 0.58
N ALA A 42 -2.18 9.54 -0.40
CA ALA A 42 -2.80 9.81 -1.69
C ALA A 42 -3.17 8.52 -2.42
N LEU A 43 -2.30 7.51 -2.37
CA LEU A 43 -2.56 6.21 -2.99
C LEU A 43 -3.67 5.44 -2.27
N ILE A 44 -3.69 5.47 -0.95
CA ILE A 44 -4.74 4.83 -0.16
C ILE A 44 -6.09 5.52 -0.41
N ALA A 45 -6.10 6.85 -0.54
CA ALA A 45 -7.31 7.60 -0.90
C ALA A 45 -7.86 7.16 -2.26
N ARG A 46 -6.99 6.96 -3.24
CA ARG A 46 -7.40 6.45 -4.55
C ARG A 46 -7.94 5.02 -4.44
N ARG A 47 -7.32 4.18 -3.62
CA ARG A 47 -7.78 2.83 -3.35
C ARG A 47 -9.17 2.84 -2.70
N GLN A 48 -9.42 3.76 -1.77
CA GLN A 48 -10.74 3.97 -1.15
C GLN A 48 -11.79 4.28 -2.21
N GLY A 49 -11.46 5.05 -3.23
CA GLY A 49 -12.36 5.33 -4.34
C GLY A 49 -12.84 4.06 -5.06
N TYR A 50 -11.99 3.04 -5.13
CA TYR A 50 -12.41 1.75 -5.69
C TYR A 50 -13.35 0.99 -4.77
N MET A 51 -13.29 1.25 -3.45
CA MET A 51 -14.27 0.69 -2.51
C MET A 51 -15.65 1.34 -2.72
N ASP A 52 -15.69 2.65 -2.97
CA ASP A 52 -16.93 3.34 -3.34
C ASP A 52 -17.53 2.74 -4.62
N ALA A 53 -16.69 2.51 -5.62
CA ALA A 53 -17.13 1.90 -6.88
C ALA A 53 -17.65 0.48 -6.67
N ALA A 54 -16.95 -0.32 -5.87
CA ALA A 54 -17.37 -1.68 -5.55
C ALA A 54 -18.73 -1.70 -4.83
N ALA A 55 -18.92 -0.80 -3.86
CA ALA A 55 -20.20 -0.67 -3.16
C ALA A 55 -21.34 -0.32 -4.12
N ARG A 56 -21.06 0.53 -5.12
CA ARG A 56 -22.06 0.91 -6.12
C ARG A 56 -22.43 -0.26 -7.04
N ILE A 57 -21.47 -1.10 -7.38
CA ILE A 57 -21.58 -2.17 -8.37
C ILE A 57 -22.15 -3.46 -7.78
N LYS A 58 -21.75 -3.83 -6.56
CA LYS A 58 -22.16 -5.08 -5.93
C LYS A 58 -23.68 -5.08 -5.67
N PRO A 59 -24.38 -6.11 -6.15
CA PRO A 59 -25.85 -6.14 -6.06
C PRO A 59 -26.37 -6.50 -4.66
N ASN A 60 -25.59 -7.23 -3.87
CA ASN A 60 -26.03 -7.73 -2.57
C ASN A 60 -25.01 -7.38 -1.49
N ARG A 61 -25.52 -7.07 -0.31
CA ARG A 61 -24.68 -6.75 0.85
C ARG A 61 -23.76 -7.90 1.23
N ASN A 62 -24.23 -9.13 1.10
CA ASN A 62 -23.46 -10.31 1.51
C ASN A 62 -22.27 -10.63 0.60
N VAL A 63 -22.09 -9.95 -0.53
CA VAL A 63 -20.91 -10.10 -1.38
C VAL A 63 -19.89 -9.00 -1.20
N VAL A 64 -20.13 -8.06 -0.27
CA VAL A 64 -19.15 -7.02 0.08
C VAL A 64 -17.89 -7.66 0.63
N ARG A 65 -18.02 -8.61 1.57
CA ARG A 65 -16.89 -9.38 2.06
C ARG A 65 -16.70 -10.64 1.20
N ASP A 66 -15.51 -10.80 0.65
CA ASP A 66 -15.15 -11.92 -0.22
C ASP A 66 -13.83 -12.52 0.27
N GLU A 67 -13.91 -13.65 0.97
CA GLU A 67 -12.74 -14.30 1.55
C GLU A 67 -11.74 -14.74 0.49
N ALA A 68 -12.22 -15.23 -0.65
CA ALA A 68 -11.34 -15.65 -1.75
C ALA A 68 -10.57 -14.44 -2.31
N ARG A 69 -11.21 -13.29 -2.40
CA ARG A 69 -10.54 -12.06 -2.85
C ARG A 69 -9.52 -11.57 -1.84
N ILE A 70 -9.83 -11.66 -0.54
CA ILE A 70 -8.88 -11.30 0.52
C ILE A 70 -7.60 -12.13 0.36
N GLN A 71 -7.72 -13.43 0.19
CA GLN A 71 -6.56 -14.30 0.00
C GLN A 71 -5.80 -13.96 -1.27
N GLN A 72 -6.50 -13.69 -2.36
CA GLN A 72 -5.88 -13.30 -3.62
C GLN A 72 -5.07 -12.00 -3.48
N VAL A 73 -5.61 -11.01 -2.76
CA VAL A 73 -4.90 -9.75 -2.49
C VAL A 73 -3.63 -10.02 -1.70
N LEU A 74 -3.71 -10.85 -0.65
CA LEU A 74 -2.54 -11.18 0.16
C LEU A 74 -1.47 -11.89 -0.67
N ASP A 75 -1.87 -12.81 -1.55
CA ASP A 75 -0.94 -13.52 -2.44
C ASP A 75 -0.26 -12.54 -3.41
N ASN A 76 -1.04 -11.62 -3.98
CA ASN A 76 -0.51 -10.60 -4.89
C ASN A 76 0.47 -9.66 -4.17
N VAL A 77 0.12 -9.22 -2.98
CA VAL A 77 0.95 -8.32 -2.18
C VAL A 77 2.25 -9.02 -1.76
N LYS A 78 2.17 -10.30 -1.41
CA LYS A 78 3.36 -11.08 -1.06
C LYS A 78 4.33 -11.16 -2.24
N ALA A 79 3.82 -11.42 -3.44
CA ALA A 79 4.65 -11.45 -4.64
C ALA A 79 5.30 -10.10 -4.93
N GLU A 80 4.55 -9.01 -4.78
CA GLU A 80 5.10 -7.65 -4.97
C GLU A 80 6.12 -7.31 -3.88
N ALA A 81 5.86 -7.70 -2.64
CA ALA A 81 6.80 -7.47 -1.53
C ALA A 81 8.15 -8.15 -1.83
N GLU A 82 8.14 -9.36 -2.36
CA GLU A 82 9.36 -10.08 -2.75
C GLU A 82 10.14 -9.32 -3.83
N LYS A 83 9.43 -8.79 -4.83
CA LYS A 83 10.08 -8.01 -5.91
C LYS A 83 10.77 -6.75 -5.40
N HIS A 84 10.23 -6.13 -4.36
CA HIS A 84 10.72 -4.86 -3.84
C HIS A 84 11.50 -4.97 -2.54
N ASP A 85 11.82 -6.18 -2.11
CA ASP A 85 12.50 -6.46 -0.86
C ASP A 85 11.78 -5.85 0.35
N LEU A 86 10.45 -5.79 0.29
CA LEU A 86 9.63 -5.36 1.42
C LEU A 86 9.42 -6.53 2.36
N SER A 87 9.76 -6.33 3.64
CA SER A 87 9.56 -7.35 4.66
C SER A 87 8.09 -7.76 4.77
N TRP A 88 7.82 -9.06 4.71
CA TRP A 88 6.46 -9.58 4.86
C TRP A 88 5.91 -9.33 6.27
N THR A 89 6.80 -9.24 7.27
CA THR A 89 6.40 -8.90 8.65
C THR A 89 5.85 -7.47 8.75
N ILE A 90 6.18 -6.60 7.79
CA ILE A 90 5.59 -5.26 7.69
C ILE A 90 4.34 -5.31 6.81
N ALA A 91 4.44 -5.90 5.63
CA ALA A 91 3.38 -5.85 4.62
C ALA A 91 2.13 -6.61 5.03
N GLU A 92 2.26 -7.81 5.57
CA GLU A 92 1.10 -8.65 5.88
C GLU A 92 0.13 -7.99 6.86
N PRO A 93 0.56 -7.56 8.06
CA PRO A 93 -0.38 -6.95 9.01
C PRO A 93 -0.94 -5.62 8.50
N VAL A 94 -0.16 -4.84 7.75
CA VAL A 94 -0.63 -3.58 7.17
C VAL A 94 -1.76 -3.87 6.18
N TRP A 95 -1.57 -4.82 5.27
CA TRP A 95 -2.61 -5.14 4.28
C TRP A 95 -3.83 -5.79 4.89
N ARG A 96 -3.65 -6.68 5.87
CA ARG A 96 -4.79 -7.29 6.57
C ARG A 96 -5.65 -6.24 7.26
N GLU A 97 -5.02 -5.32 8.00
CA GLU A 97 -5.78 -4.26 8.69
C GLU A 97 -6.42 -3.31 7.68
N MET A 98 -5.70 -2.91 6.65
CA MET A 98 -6.24 -2.03 5.62
C MET A 98 -7.46 -2.66 4.93
N MET A 99 -7.39 -3.96 4.61
CA MET A 99 -8.52 -4.65 3.99
C MET A 99 -9.72 -4.72 4.93
N GLU A 100 -9.51 -4.97 6.22
CA GLU A 100 -10.62 -4.99 7.19
C GLU A 100 -11.28 -3.61 7.29
N ARG A 101 -10.49 -2.55 7.34
CA ARG A 101 -11.03 -1.17 7.38
C ARG A 101 -11.76 -0.81 6.09
N CYS A 102 -11.22 -1.24 4.95
CA CYS A 102 -11.86 -0.99 3.66
C CYS A 102 -13.16 -1.78 3.50
N ILE A 103 -13.23 -3.00 4.02
CA ILE A 103 -14.46 -3.79 4.01
C ILE A 103 -15.53 -3.11 4.88
N ALA A 104 -15.17 -2.67 6.09
CA ALA A 104 -16.08 -1.95 6.96
C ALA A 104 -16.60 -0.66 6.30
N TYR A 105 -15.70 0.08 5.67
CA TYR A 105 -16.05 1.28 4.92
C TYR A 105 -17.01 0.97 3.77
N GLU A 106 -16.74 -0.08 3.01
CA GLU A 106 -17.58 -0.49 1.89
C GLU A 106 -18.99 -0.87 2.36
N PHE A 107 -19.11 -1.55 3.49
CA PHE A 107 -20.43 -1.84 4.09
C PHE A 107 -21.19 -0.56 4.41
N GLU A 108 -20.52 0.43 5.01
CA GLU A 108 -21.16 1.72 5.33
C GLU A 108 -21.65 2.42 4.06
N VAL A 109 -20.85 2.45 3.02
CA VAL A 109 -21.23 3.07 1.74
C VAL A 109 -22.38 2.30 1.11
N TRP A 110 -22.30 0.97 1.10
CA TRP A 110 -23.34 0.13 0.53
C TRP A 110 -24.69 0.36 1.23
N ASP A 111 -24.68 0.36 2.56
CA ASP A 111 -25.89 0.57 3.36
C ASP A 111 -26.46 1.98 3.15
N ARG A 112 -25.62 3.00 3.18
CA ARG A 112 -26.02 4.39 3.01
C ARG A 112 -26.62 4.68 1.64
N THR A 113 -26.11 4.04 0.60
CA THR A 113 -26.54 4.35 -0.78
C THR A 113 -27.75 3.56 -1.23
N ARG A 114 -28.28 2.66 -0.41
CA ARG A 114 -29.46 1.85 -0.74
C ARG A 114 -30.65 2.06 0.20
N THR A 115 -30.66 3.19 0.82
CA THR A 115 -31.80 3.58 1.66
C THR A 115 -32.92 4.18 0.82
#